data_820b83f97f0478fe00a37d25f2733084
#
_entry.id   820b83f97f0478fe00a37d25f2733084
#
_cell.length_a   1.000
_cell.length_b   1.000
_cell.length_c   1.000
_cell.angle_alpha   90.00
_cell.angle_beta   90.00
_cell.angle_gamma   90.00
#
_symmetry.space_group_name_H-M   'P 1'
#
loop_
_entity.id
_entity.type
_entity.pdbx_description
1 polymer ?
#
loop_
_entity_poly.entity_id
_entity_poly.type
_entity_poly.pdbx_seq_one_letter_code
_entity_poly.pdbx_strand_id
1 'polypeptide(L)'
;MRPKFLKTLTFSFIVALIIGIISMLGVSNALAQTSHGIAMHGETGLPSNYKKFSFADSRTIIGGKLTRAEIGNFDSLNPFLVRGTAPEGLRDFVFESLMVRHNDEPFTLYGLLAESIETAEDRSSVTFTLRQEARFSDSKPVRIEDVIFSYETLKARGRPNHRYYYGQVTALERPAPGQIKFIFNTDNPDRELPLIIGLMPILPEHIYKGAAFDDVSMKLPVGSGPYIVETIEPGRRITYRRNKNYWGLSMPFNKGRHNIELLDYEYFRDENSAFEAFKAGLIDLWRETDPKRWQTGYDFPAARDGRIIKKEIKTGIPSGLRGFVFNTRKKPFKDIQVRRALSLVLNFDWINKSLFSGAYQRTESYFQNSNLSAQGQSASPTEMKILRGAKLPREILQNGYVASAGDEKGHNRQVRQTALDLLKKSGYAIVDGRLAHKRSGDALEFEILVQTREDERLALTYSRMLNSIGVMAKVRYVDATQYQNRLQSFDFDMIIYNWYASLSPGNEQAFYWGSAAADQKGSRNYPGIKSKQVDRAIEALTQARKREDFVTAARALDRLLMGGHYVVPLYHLPSQWFAVWSQVEHSWRHALYGAQIDSWWINPQN
;
A
#
# COMPACT_ATOMS: atom_id res chain seq x y z
N MET A 1 23.48 -73.94 37.94
CA MET A 1 23.80 -72.50 38.08
C MET A 1 24.44 -71.99 36.80
N ARG A 2 23.87 -71.06 36.14
CA ARG A 2 24.16 -70.26 34.91
C ARG A 2 23.05 -70.50 33.85
N PRO A 3 22.61 -69.50 33.08
CA PRO A 3 23.13 -68.13 32.90
C PRO A 3 22.00 -67.07 32.91
N LYS A 4 21.95 -66.13 33.82
CA LYS A 4 21.04 -64.96 33.76
C LYS A 4 21.76 -63.63 33.56
N PHE A 5 23.08 -63.59 33.65
CA PHE A 5 23.88 -62.35 33.59
C PHE A 5 24.21 -61.87 32.17
N LEU A 6 24.15 -62.73 31.17
CA LEU A 6 24.56 -62.35 29.79
C LEU A 6 23.45 -61.69 28.99
N LYS A 7 22.14 -61.86 29.37
CA LYS A 7 21.00 -61.24 28.67
C LYS A 7 20.76 -59.80 29.08
N THR A 8 21.19 -59.35 30.24
CA THR A 8 20.99 -57.99 30.74
C THR A 8 22.02 -57.02 30.17
N LEU A 9 23.25 -57.43 29.86
CA LEU A 9 24.27 -56.57 29.26
C LEU A 9 23.99 -56.28 27.79
N THR A 10 23.51 -57.26 27.02
CA THR A 10 23.17 -57.06 25.61
C THR A 10 21.94 -56.16 25.41
N PHE A 11 20.94 -56.21 26.30
CA PHE A 11 19.78 -55.34 26.22
C PHE A 11 20.12 -53.88 26.57
N SER A 12 20.98 -53.63 27.53
CA SER A 12 21.44 -52.25 27.86
C SER A 12 22.28 -51.62 26.76
N PHE A 13 23.10 -52.40 26.02
CA PHE A 13 23.91 -51.87 24.90
C PHE A 13 23.02 -51.57 23.69
N ILE A 14 21.99 -52.37 23.41
CA ILE A 14 21.06 -52.11 22.31
C ILE A 14 20.19 -50.90 22.60
N VAL A 15 19.71 -50.70 23.84
CA VAL A 15 18.95 -49.50 24.24
C VAL A 15 19.81 -48.25 24.20
N ALA A 16 21.07 -48.31 24.64
CA ALA A 16 22.02 -47.19 24.53
C ALA A 16 22.37 -46.85 23.07
N LEU A 17 22.47 -47.83 22.18
CA LEU A 17 22.71 -47.61 20.74
C LEU A 17 21.48 -47.02 20.05
N ILE A 18 20.26 -47.45 20.40
CA ILE A 18 18.99 -46.89 19.85
C ILE A 18 18.78 -45.44 20.33
N ILE A 19 19.10 -45.14 21.61
CA ILE A 19 19.04 -43.76 22.14
C ILE A 19 20.07 -42.88 21.47
N GLY A 20 21.28 -43.40 21.21
CA GLY A 20 22.34 -42.68 20.45
C GLY A 20 21.94 -42.40 18.98
N ILE A 21 21.25 -43.34 18.32
CA ILE A 21 20.79 -43.16 16.94
C ILE A 21 19.57 -42.22 16.90
N ILE A 22 18.66 -42.27 17.87
CA ILE A 22 17.54 -41.32 17.97
C ILE A 22 18.04 -39.89 18.30
N SER A 23 19.11 -39.74 19.05
CA SER A 23 19.74 -38.42 19.32
C SER A 23 20.49 -37.86 18.11
N MET A 24 20.97 -38.69 17.16
CA MET A 24 21.58 -38.23 15.91
C MET A 24 20.56 -37.88 14.80
N LEU A 25 19.31 -38.36 14.92
CA LEU A 25 18.23 -38.05 13.96
C LEU A 25 17.41 -36.81 14.34
N GLY A 26 17.72 -36.16 15.49
CA GLY A 26 16.94 -35.05 16.04
C GLY A 26 17.51 -33.65 15.80
N VAL A 27 18.62 -33.48 15.08
CA VAL A 27 19.14 -32.17 14.69
C VAL A 27 19.06 -32.06 13.18
N SER A 28 17.85 -31.98 12.65
CA SER A 28 17.65 -31.28 11.39
C SER A 28 17.98 -29.82 11.66
N ASN A 29 19.24 -29.43 11.54
CA ASN A 29 19.56 -28.07 11.21
C ASN A 29 18.78 -27.77 9.92
N ALA A 30 17.65 -27.11 10.03
CA ALA A 30 17.03 -26.46 8.89
C ALA A 30 18.05 -25.45 8.39
N LEU A 31 18.92 -25.89 7.46
CA LEU A 31 19.85 -25.02 6.77
C LEU A 31 18.98 -23.96 6.11
N ALA A 32 19.13 -22.73 6.55
CA ALA A 32 18.51 -21.60 5.92
C ALA A 32 18.82 -21.66 4.42
N GLN A 33 17.77 -21.76 3.60
CA GLN A 33 17.93 -22.02 2.17
C GLN A 33 18.26 -20.72 1.45
N THR A 34 19.42 -20.67 0.82
CA THR A 34 19.81 -19.55 -0.05
C THR A 34 18.81 -19.44 -1.20
N SER A 35 18.24 -18.26 -1.39
CA SER A 35 17.23 -17.96 -2.42
C SER A 35 17.64 -16.75 -3.26
N HIS A 36 17.12 -16.67 -4.48
CA HIS A 36 17.28 -15.51 -5.37
C HIS A 36 16.25 -14.41 -5.10
N GLY A 37 15.30 -14.62 -4.19
CA GLY A 37 14.26 -13.69 -3.83
C GLY A 37 13.53 -14.06 -2.55
N ILE A 38 12.66 -13.18 -2.10
CA ILE A 38 11.83 -13.36 -0.90
C ILE A 38 10.43 -12.80 -1.16
N ALA A 39 9.40 -13.58 -0.82
CA ALA A 39 8.01 -13.12 -0.78
C ALA A 39 7.58 -12.88 0.67
N MET A 40 6.68 -11.92 0.91
CA MET A 40 6.12 -11.70 2.25
C MET A 40 5.36 -12.94 2.75
N HIS A 41 4.64 -13.61 1.86
CA HIS A 41 3.87 -14.82 2.14
C HIS A 41 4.08 -15.86 1.04
N GLY A 42 4.49 -17.05 1.42
CA GLY A 42 4.76 -18.15 0.48
C GLY A 42 6.10 -18.00 -0.26
N GLU A 43 6.16 -18.56 -1.45
CA GLU A 43 7.36 -18.59 -2.30
C GLU A 43 7.32 -17.49 -3.36
N THR A 44 8.50 -17.22 -3.97
CA THR A 44 8.61 -16.30 -5.12
C THR A 44 8.01 -16.94 -6.37
N GLY A 45 7.33 -16.14 -7.20
CA GLY A 45 6.69 -16.62 -8.44
C GLY A 45 7.66 -16.90 -9.59
N LEU A 46 8.80 -16.18 -9.64
CA LEU A 46 9.80 -16.40 -10.70
C LEU A 46 10.85 -17.45 -10.27
N PRO A 47 11.25 -18.36 -11.16
CA PRO A 47 12.34 -19.30 -10.91
C PRO A 47 13.70 -18.59 -10.85
N SER A 48 14.72 -19.21 -10.25
CA SER A 48 16.05 -18.62 -10.11
C SER A 48 16.74 -18.25 -11.44
N ASN A 49 16.35 -18.91 -12.53
CA ASN A 49 16.88 -18.67 -13.87
C ASN A 49 15.97 -17.80 -14.75
N TYR A 50 15.09 -16.99 -14.14
CA TYR A 50 14.21 -16.09 -14.90
C TYR A 50 15.02 -15.19 -15.84
N LYS A 51 14.40 -14.81 -16.97
CA LYS A 51 15.10 -14.05 -18.02
C LYS A 51 14.77 -12.57 -18.04
N LYS A 52 13.62 -12.21 -17.49
CA LYS A 52 13.13 -10.82 -17.33
C LYS A 52 11.92 -10.81 -16.40
N PHE A 53 11.53 -9.64 -15.94
CA PHE A 53 10.27 -9.48 -15.22
C PHE A 53 9.07 -9.65 -16.18
N SER A 54 7.96 -10.15 -15.63
CA SER A 54 6.75 -10.52 -16.39
C SER A 54 6.14 -9.34 -17.16
N PHE A 55 6.19 -8.14 -16.58
CA PHE A 55 5.61 -6.91 -17.15
C PHE A 55 6.54 -6.22 -18.17
N ALA A 56 7.83 -6.56 -18.23
CA ALA A 56 8.77 -5.94 -19.15
C ALA A 56 8.64 -6.52 -20.57
N ASP A 57 8.63 -5.67 -21.59
CA ASP A 57 8.62 -6.08 -23.00
C ASP A 57 10.06 -6.19 -23.52
N SER A 58 10.32 -7.17 -24.36
CA SER A 58 11.63 -7.36 -25.01
C SER A 58 11.76 -6.62 -26.35
N ARG A 59 10.67 -6.04 -26.84
CA ARG A 59 10.61 -5.27 -28.10
C ARG A 59 10.89 -3.78 -27.92
N THR A 60 11.34 -3.39 -26.72
CA THR A 60 11.56 -1.99 -26.37
C THR A 60 12.69 -1.36 -27.19
N ILE A 61 12.50 -0.09 -27.56
CA ILE A 61 13.51 0.76 -28.19
C ILE A 61 14.25 1.50 -27.08
N ILE A 62 15.58 1.46 -27.11
CA ILE A 62 16.40 2.22 -26.18
C ILE A 62 16.71 3.57 -26.80
N GLY A 63 16.38 4.65 -26.08
CA GLY A 63 16.63 6.01 -26.55
C GLY A 63 15.46 6.95 -26.27
N GLY A 64 15.51 8.12 -26.90
CA GLY A 64 14.48 9.14 -26.80
C GLY A 64 14.48 9.88 -25.46
N LYS A 65 13.50 10.76 -25.33
CA LYS A 65 13.31 11.63 -24.19
C LYS A 65 11.86 11.53 -23.73
N LEU A 66 11.65 11.45 -22.41
CA LEU A 66 10.32 11.53 -21.78
C LEU A 66 10.31 12.73 -20.82
N THR A 67 9.43 13.68 -21.05
CA THR A 67 9.21 14.83 -20.16
C THR A 67 7.95 14.61 -19.33
N ARG A 68 8.08 14.73 -18.01
CA ARG A 68 6.98 14.63 -17.04
C ARG A 68 6.79 15.93 -16.28
N ALA A 69 5.56 16.22 -15.90
CA ALA A 69 5.24 17.34 -15.03
C ALA A 69 5.19 16.88 -13.58
N GLU A 70 5.74 17.70 -12.68
CA GLU A 70 5.59 17.59 -11.23
C GLU A 70 5.05 18.90 -10.66
N ILE A 71 4.29 18.83 -9.55
CA ILE A 71 3.74 20.02 -8.90
C ILE A 71 4.57 20.36 -7.67
N GLY A 72 4.95 21.64 -7.56
CA GLY A 72 5.78 22.14 -6.47
C GLY A 72 7.18 22.53 -6.91
N ASN A 73 8.19 22.19 -6.10
CA ASN A 73 9.59 22.47 -6.35
C ASN A 73 10.50 21.48 -5.62
N PHE A 74 11.80 21.58 -5.83
CA PHE A 74 12.82 20.88 -5.07
C PHE A 74 14.00 21.81 -4.72
N ASP A 75 14.66 21.53 -3.59
CA ASP A 75 15.74 22.33 -3.04
C ASP A 75 16.91 21.50 -2.49
N SER A 76 16.88 20.19 -2.71
CA SER A 76 17.89 19.24 -2.22
C SER A 76 18.07 18.07 -3.18
N LEU A 77 19.30 17.54 -3.27
CA LEU A 77 19.58 16.26 -3.95
C LEU A 77 19.84 15.12 -2.95
N ASN A 78 19.38 15.25 -1.71
CA ASN A 78 19.43 14.18 -0.73
C ASN A 78 18.00 13.69 -0.39
N PRO A 79 17.54 12.54 -0.95
CA PRO A 79 16.20 12.04 -0.73
C PRO A 79 16.03 11.33 0.63
N PHE A 80 17.07 11.21 1.44
CA PHE A 80 17.08 10.41 2.68
C PHE A 80 16.87 11.24 3.94
N LEU A 81 16.90 12.57 3.83
CA LEU A 81 16.66 13.50 4.93
C LEU A 81 15.20 13.96 4.99
N VAL A 82 14.77 14.40 6.19
CA VAL A 82 13.49 15.07 6.38
C VAL A 82 13.55 16.51 5.90
N ARG A 83 14.71 17.15 6.07
CA ARG A 83 14.97 18.54 5.68
C ARG A 83 15.28 18.62 4.20
N GLY A 84 14.68 19.58 3.51
CA GLY A 84 14.74 19.72 2.07
C GLY A 84 13.73 18.83 1.33
N THR A 85 13.46 19.17 0.08
CA THR A 85 12.59 18.43 -0.84
C THR A 85 13.44 17.93 -1.99
N ALA A 86 13.57 16.62 -2.11
CA ALA A 86 14.29 16.01 -3.22
C ALA A 86 13.39 15.90 -4.46
N PRO A 87 13.95 15.99 -5.68
CA PRO A 87 13.18 15.86 -6.89
C PRO A 87 12.66 14.42 -7.08
N GLU A 88 11.54 14.32 -7.79
CA GLU A 88 10.94 13.04 -8.16
C GLU A 88 11.92 12.21 -9.00
N GLY A 89 11.90 10.91 -8.81
CA GLY A 89 12.76 9.96 -9.51
C GLY A 89 14.17 9.82 -8.94
N LEU A 90 14.67 10.78 -8.16
CA LEU A 90 16.06 10.76 -7.66
C LEU A 90 16.36 9.49 -6.86
N ARG A 91 15.46 9.13 -5.93
CA ARG A 91 15.62 7.94 -5.09
C ARG A 91 15.59 6.65 -5.92
N ASP A 92 14.72 6.59 -6.90
CA ASP A 92 14.39 5.34 -7.61
C ASP A 92 15.28 5.08 -8.82
N PHE A 93 15.86 6.12 -9.41
CA PHE A 93 16.69 5.99 -10.61
C PHE A 93 18.19 6.01 -10.33
N VAL A 94 18.61 6.73 -9.28
CA VAL A 94 20.03 6.94 -8.97
C VAL A 94 20.52 5.98 -7.88
N PHE A 95 19.69 5.63 -6.91
CA PHE A 95 20.07 4.77 -5.80
C PHE A 95 19.38 3.42 -5.87
N GLU A 96 20.14 2.37 -5.70
CA GLU A 96 19.63 1.02 -5.60
C GLU A 96 19.64 0.51 -4.16
N SER A 97 18.93 -0.59 -3.96
CA SER A 97 18.85 -1.35 -2.72
C SER A 97 19.42 -2.76 -2.92
N LEU A 98 19.54 -3.53 -1.84
CA LEU A 98 20.02 -4.92 -1.93
C LEU A 98 19.12 -5.77 -2.81
N MET A 99 17.80 -5.53 -2.77
CA MET A 99 16.79 -6.25 -3.52
C MET A 99 15.91 -5.27 -4.32
N VAL A 100 15.28 -5.74 -5.39
CA VAL A 100 14.31 -4.99 -6.21
C VAL A 100 12.91 -5.58 -6.07
N ARG A 101 11.90 -4.71 -5.98
CA ARG A 101 10.49 -5.13 -5.94
C ARG A 101 10.03 -5.64 -7.31
N HIS A 102 9.35 -6.78 -7.29
CA HIS A 102 8.61 -7.27 -8.46
C HIS A 102 7.18 -6.74 -8.44
N ASN A 103 6.85 -5.88 -9.40
CA ASN A 103 5.57 -5.16 -9.40
C ASN A 103 4.38 -5.97 -9.98
N ASP A 104 4.58 -7.27 -10.23
CA ASP A 104 3.52 -8.20 -10.64
C ASP A 104 3.26 -9.30 -9.59
N GLU A 105 3.90 -9.18 -8.42
CA GLU A 105 3.74 -10.09 -7.28
C GLU A 105 3.48 -9.32 -5.98
N PRO A 106 2.60 -9.82 -5.10
CA PRO A 106 2.33 -9.16 -3.81
C PRO A 106 3.56 -9.14 -2.92
N PHE A 107 4.12 -7.98 -2.66
CA PHE A 107 5.28 -7.74 -1.81
C PHE A 107 6.38 -8.83 -1.92
N THR A 108 6.88 -9.00 -3.13
CA THR A 108 7.95 -9.94 -3.46
C THR A 108 9.17 -9.17 -3.96
N LEU A 109 10.35 -9.56 -3.51
CA LEU A 109 11.63 -8.96 -3.85
C LEU A 109 12.54 -10.00 -4.49
N TYR A 110 13.33 -9.55 -5.47
CA TYR A 110 14.37 -10.32 -6.14
C TYR A 110 15.73 -9.66 -5.97
N GLY A 111 16.80 -10.43 -6.10
CA GLY A 111 18.15 -9.91 -5.95
C GLY A 111 18.46 -8.78 -6.93
N LEU A 112 19.03 -7.67 -6.41
CA LEU A 112 19.52 -6.52 -7.15
C LEU A 112 21.02 -6.35 -6.87
N LEU A 113 21.44 -5.50 -5.93
CA LEU A 113 22.84 -5.44 -5.47
C LEU A 113 23.25 -6.71 -4.75
N ALA A 114 22.32 -7.41 -4.09
CA ALA A 114 22.52 -8.76 -3.60
C ALA A 114 22.16 -9.78 -4.69
N GLU A 115 22.98 -10.82 -4.87
CA GLU A 115 22.67 -11.94 -5.76
C GLU A 115 21.78 -12.99 -5.09
N SER A 116 21.87 -13.08 -3.75
CA SER A 116 21.07 -14.03 -2.98
C SER A 116 20.73 -13.49 -1.60
N ILE A 117 19.68 -14.10 -1.06
CA ILE A 117 19.15 -13.84 0.28
C ILE A 117 18.95 -15.17 1.02
N GLU A 118 19.21 -15.16 2.31
CA GLU A 118 18.96 -16.29 3.20
C GLU A 118 18.26 -15.76 4.46
N THR A 119 17.13 -16.35 4.82
CA THR A 119 16.36 -15.93 6.00
C THR A 119 16.19 -17.10 6.97
N ALA A 120 16.25 -16.82 8.26
CA ALA A 120 15.78 -17.77 9.26
C ALA A 120 14.28 -18.06 9.05
N GLU A 121 13.80 -19.26 9.40
CA GLU A 121 12.40 -19.68 9.22
C GLU A 121 11.42 -18.76 9.98
N ASP A 122 11.80 -18.32 11.16
CA ASP A 122 11.05 -17.37 11.98
C ASP A 122 11.25 -15.90 11.58
N ARG A 123 12.14 -15.65 10.59
CA ARG A 123 12.55 -14.33 10.13
C ARG A 123 13.26 -13.46 11.18
N SER A 124 13.86 -14.09 12.19
CA SER A 124 14.70 -13.42 13.19
C SER A 124 16.02 -12.89 12.63
N SER A 125 16.42 -13.31 11.45
CA SER A 125 17.61 -12.81 10.76
C SER A 125 17.49 -12.91 9.25
N VAL A 126 18.34 -12.12 8.56
CA VAL A 126 18.49 -12.18 7.10
C VAL A 126 19.97 -11.97 6.73
N THR A 127 20.45 -12.81 5.79
CA THR A 127 21.80 -12.70 5.20
C THR A 127 21.68 -12.34 3.74
N PHE A 128 22.44 -11.36 3.27
CA PHE A 128 22.57 -10.99 1.87
C PHE A 128 23.97 -11.27 1.37
N THR A 129 24.09 -11.84 0.16
CA THR A 129 25.37 -12.00 -0.54
C THR A 129 25.43 -10.97 -1.67
N LEU A 130 26.42 -10.07 -1.65
CA LEU A 130 26.56 -9.03 -2.66
C LEU A 130 27.08 -9.59 -3.99
N ARG A 131 26.60 -9.00 -5.09
CA ARG A 131 27.14 -9.24 -6.44
C ARG A 131 28.53 -8.62 -6.57
N GLN A 132 29.44 -9.38 -7.12
CA GLN A 132 30.81 -8.90 -7.38
C GLN A 132 30.85 -7.85 -8.51
N GLU A 133 29.89 -7.86 -9.42
CA GLU A 133 29.77 -6.94 -10.56
C GLU A 133 29.21 -5.57 -10.15
N ALA A 134 28.53 -5.47 -8.99
CA ALA A 134 27.87 -4.24 -8.57
C ALA A 134 28.84 -3.07 -8.44
N ARG A 135 28.52 -1.95 -9.07
CA ARG A 135 29.34 -0.72 -9.12
C ARG A 135 28.48 0.51 -8.92
N PHE A 136 29.06 1.52 -8.32
CA PHE A 136 28.54 2.88 -8.36
C PHE A 136 28.78 3.54 -9.72
N SER A 137 28.12 4.66 -9.97
CA SER A 137 28.26 5.43 -11.21
C SER A 137 29.64 6.01 -11.44
N ASP A 138 30.46 6.12 -10.39
CA ASP A 138 31.88 6.49 -10.44
C ASP A 138 32.82 5.28 -10.66
N SER A 139 32.25 4.13 -11.01
CA SER A 139 32.92 2.84 -11.29
C SER A 139 33.53 2.14 -10.07
N LYS A 140 33.40 2.69 -8.87
CA LYS A 140 33.85 1.99 -7.65
C LYS A 140 32.93 0.83 -7.31
N PRO A 141 33.49 -0.32 -6.83
CA PRO A 141 32.67 -1.47 -6.45
C PRO A 141 31.80 -1.16 -5.23
N VAL A 142 30.59 -1.71 -5.23
CA VAL A 142 29.74 -1.75 -4.04
C VAL A 142 30.27 -2.81 -3.09
N ARG A 143 30.52 -2.46 -1.83
CA ARG A 143 31.15 -3.33 -0.81
C ARG A 143 30.25 -3.49 0.42
N ILE A 144 30.56 -4.47 1.25
CA ILE A 144 29.90 -4.67 2.54
C ILE A 144 30.02 -3.43 3.44
N GLU A 145 31.15 -2.71 3.36
CA GLU A 145 31.37 -1.47 4.08
C GLU A 145 30.32 -0.41 3.72
N ASP A 146 29.95 -0.30 2.44
CA ASP A 146 28.88 0.62 1.98
C ASP A 146 27.52 0.21 2.53
N VAL A 147 27.23 -1.09 2.65
CA VAL A 147 25.99 -1.61 3.25
C VAL A 147 25.92 -1.26 4.74
N ILE A 148 26.99 -1.52 5.48
CA ILE A 148 27.08 -1.19 6.91
C ILE A 148 26.97 0.32 7.12
N PHE A 149 27.71 1.09 6.35
CA PHE A 149 27.66 2.56 6.38
C PHE A 149 26.24 3.08 6.13
N SER A 150 25.54 2.55 5.11
CA SER A 150 24.17 2.93 4.79
C SER A 150 23.22 2.63 5.94
N TYR A 151 23.29 1.42 6.49
CA TYR A 151 22.49 1.02 7.63
C TYR A 151 22.71 1.93 8.84
N GLU A 152 23.95 2.14 9.26
CA GLU A 152 24.28 2.96 10.43
C GLU A 152 23.86 4.42 10.24
N THR A 153 24.14 4.97 9.04
CA THR A 153 23.79 6.36 8.70
C THR A 153 22.29 6.58 8.67
N LEU A 154 21.55 5.70 8.01
CA LEU A 154 20.08 5.83 7.89
C LEU A 154 19.38 5.54 9.22
N LYS A 155 19.88 4.61 10.03
CA LYS A 155 19.39 4.36 11.39
C LYS A 155 19.58 5.57 12.29
N ALA A 156 20.72 6.24 12.23
CA ALA A 156 21.02 7.37 13.10
C ALA A 156 20.38 8.69 12.61
N ARG A 157 20.45 8.98 11.30
CA ARG A 157 20.20 10.30 10.71
C ARG A 157 19.16 10.31 9.59
N GLY A 158 18.69 9.15 9.14
CA GLY A 158 17.68 9.02 8.10
C GLY A 158 16.30 9.49 8.52
N ARG A 159 15.35 9.37 7.61
CA ARG A 159 13.92 9.68 7.86
C ARG A 159 13.36 8.86 9.03
N PRO A 160 12.28 9.28 9.69
CA PRO A 160 11.71 8.58 10.86
C PRO A 160 11.43 7.09 10.62
N ASN A 161 10.95 6.71 9.43
CA ASN A 161 10.72 5.31 9.07
C ASN A 161 12.03 4.50 9.02
N HIS A 162 13.14 5.06 8.49
CA HIS A 162 14.44 4.39 8.49
C HIS A 162 14.90 4.14 9.93
N ARG A 163 14.82 5.18 10.78
CA ARG A 163 15.22 5.07 12.20
C ARG A 163 14.39 4.03 12.95
N TYR A 164 13.07 3.98 12.69
CA TYR A 164 12.18 3.02 13.32
C TYR A 164 12.50 1.58 12.93
N TYR A 165 12.47 1.27 11.63
CA TYR A 165 12.66 -0.11 11.17
C TYR A 165 14.10 -0.59 11.34
N TYR A 166 15.10 0.22 11.03
CA TYR A 166 16.49 -0.18 11.18
C TYR A 166 16.91 -0.23 12.65
N GLY A 167 16.20 0.47 13.54
CA GLY A 167 16.31 0.34 14.97
C GLY A 167 15.96 -1.04 15.52
N GLN A 168 15.20 -1.86 14.78
CA GLN A 168 14.86 -3.24 15.16
C GLN A 168 16.02 -4.24 14.91
N VAL A 169 17.08 -3.82 14.25
CA VAL A 169 18.31 -4.65 14.09
C VAL A 169 19.15 -4.54 15.35
N THR A 170 19.43 -5.69 15.97
CA THR A 170 20.18 -5.80 17.21
C THR A 170 21.68 -6.08 16.99
N ALA A 171 22.03 -6.75 15.90
CA ALA A 171 23.40 -7.05 15.53
C ALA A 171 23.61 -7.17 14.02
N LEU A 172 24.86 -6.92 13.60
CA LEU A 172 25.36 -7.19 12.25
C LEU A 172 26.49 -8.23 12.34
N GLU A 173 26.47 -9.21 11.45
CA GLU A 173 27.52 -10.21 11.31
C GLU A 173 28.04 -10.27 9.87
N ARG A 174 29.29 -10.72 9.70
CA ARG A 174 29.91 -11.00 8.40
C ARG A 174 30.25 -12.50 8.31
N PRO A 175 29.28 -13.36 7.93
CA PRO A 175 29.47 -14.81 7.95
C PRO A 175 30.57 -15.29 6.98
N ALA A 176 30.70 -14.62 5.82
CA ALA A 176 31.71 -14.91 4.80
C ALA A 176 32.07 -13.63 4.02
N PRO A 177 33.13 -13.65 3.20
CA PRO A 177 33.44 -12.56 2.29
C PRO A 177 32.24 -12.25 1.37
N GLY A 178 31.90 -10.96 1.23
CA GLY A 178 30.74 -10.53 0.42
C GLY A 178 29.37 -10.76 1.06
N GLN A 179 29.32 -11.22 2.31
CA GLN A 179 28.06 -11.45 3.03
C GLN A 179 27.88 -10.50 4.22
N ILE A 180 26.63 -10.13 4.44
CA ILE A 180 26.18 -9.35 5.60
C ILE A 180 24.91 -9.98 6.15
N LYS A 181 24.88 -10.22 7.47
CA LYS A 181 23.72 -10.75 8.19
C LYS A 181 23.20 -9.71 9.18
N PHE A 182 21.90 -9.48 9.12
CA PHE A 182 21.15 -8.63 10.04
C PHE A 182 20.37 -9.53 11.02
N ILE A 183 20.53 -9.31 12.31
CA ILE A 183 19.81 -10.00 13.39
C ILE A 183 18.78 -9.04 13.95
N PHE A 184 17.53 -9.49 14.08
CA PHE A 184 16.41 -8.66 14.49
C PHE A 184 16.05 -8.88 15.96
N ASN A 185 15.36 -7.88 16.53
CA ASN A 185 14.76 -7.99 17.84
C ASN A 185 13.63 -9.05 17.83
N THR A 186 13.72 -10.03 18.72
CA THR A 186 12.74 -11.12 18.86
C THR A 186 11.66 -10.84 19.90
N ASP A 187 11.79 -9.79 20.72
CA ASP A 187 10.79 -9.42 21.72
C ASP A 187 9.51 -8.89 21.08
N ASN A 188 9.65 -8.27 19.91
CA ASN A 188 8.53 -7.80 19.09
C ASN A 188 8.80 -8.16 17.62
N PRO A 189 8.56 -9.42 17.23
CA PRO A 189 8.92 -9.92 15.91
C PRO A 189 8.10 -9.25 14.81
N ASP A 190 8.80 -8.67 13.85
CA ASP A 190 8.22 -8.10 12.65
C ASP A 190 8.70 -8.87 11.41
N ARG A 191 7.79 -9.62 10.82
CA ARG A 191 8.07 -10.49 9.67
C ARG A 191 8.39 -9.72 8.38
N GLU A 192 8.14 -8.42 8.34
CA GLU A 192 8.45 -7.57 7.19
C GLU A 192 9.92 -7.12 7.17
N LEU A 193 10.62 -7.17 8.30
CA LEU A 193 11.99 -6.64 8.42
C LEU A 193 12.97 -7.17 7.38
N PRO A 194 13.01 -8.47 7.03
CA PRO A 194 13.90 -8.95 5.95
C PRO A 194 13.66 -8.25 4.61
N LEU A 195 12.39 -7.98 4.26
CA LEU A 195 12.03 -7.27 3.04
C LEU A 195 12.36 -5.78 3.14
N ILE A 196 12.11 -5.17 4.29
CA ILE A 196 12.41 -3.75 4.55
C ILE A 196 13.91 -3.49 4.46
N ILE A 197 14.74 -4.35 5.06
CA ILE A 197 16.20 -4.28 4.93
C ILE A 197 16.63 -4.55 3.48
N GLY A 198 15.99 -5.51 2.79
CA GLY A 198 16.23 -5.74 1.36
C GLY A 198 16.01 -4.51 0.49
N LEU A 199 15.09 -3.61 0.87
CA LEU A 199 14.79 -2.35 0.18
C LEU A 199 15.61 -1.14 0.72
N MET A 200 16.55 -1.37 1.63
CA MET A 200 17.43 -0.30 2.15
C MET A 200 18.31 0.26 1.01
N PRO A 201 18.30 1.59 0.78
CA PRO A 201 19.18 2.19 -0.21
C PRO A 201 20.64 2.07 0.20
N ILE A 202 21.51 1.73 -0.74
CA ILE A 202 22.94 1.60 -0.52
C ILE A 202 23.65 2.86 -0.99
N LEU A 203 24.33 3.50 -0.05
CA LEU A 203 25.05 4.76 -0.22
C LEU A 203 26.56 4.50 -0.30
N PRO A 204 27.29 5.12 -1.22
CA PRO A 204 28.74 5.03 -1.26
C PRO A 204 29.35 5.75 -0.04
N GLU A 205 30.02 4.99 0.84
CA GLU A 205 30.66 5.53 2.04
C GLU A 205 31.64 6.66 1.70
N HIS A 206 32.43 6.50 0.63
CA HIS A 206 33.44 7.46 0.22
C HIS A 206 32.87 8.83 -0.23
N ILE A 207 31.55 8.92 -0.49
CA ILE A 207 30.86 10.18 -0.85
C ILE A 207 30.14 10.77 0.36
N TYR A 208 29.44 9.94 1.16
CA TYR A 208 28.51 10.39 2.19
C TYR A 208 29.07 10.32 3.62
N LYS A 209 30.30 9.92 3.81
CA LYS A 209 30.93 9.84 5.14
C LYS A 209 30.99 11.20 5.83
N GLY A 210 30.72 11.22 7.13
CA GLY A 210 30.80 12.43 7.95
C GLY A 210 29.65 13.41 7.72
N ALA A 211 29.94 14.70 7.65
CA ALA A 211 28.96 15.77 7.49
C ALA A 211 28.28 15.79 6.09
N ALA A 212 28.86 15.11 5.09
CA ALA A 212 28.35 15.12 3.72
C ALA A 212 26.94 14.50 3.61
N PHE A 213 26.56 13.59 4.49
CA PHE A 213 25.21 13.02 4.51
C PHE A 213 24.13 14.04 4.93
N ASP A 214 24.44 14.97 5.82
CA ASP A 214 23.49 15.96 6.33
C ASP A 214 23.37 17.20 5.41
N ASP A 215 24.16 17.20 4.34
CA ASP A 215 24.17 18.28 3.37
C ASP A 215 22.89 18.28 2.52
N VAL A 216 22.17 19.40 2.54
CA VAL A 216 20.95 19.67 1.76
C VAL A 216 21.31 20.40 0.48
N SER A 217 22.52 20.18 -0.06
CA SER A 217 23.01 20.86 -1.25
C SER A 217 22.49 20.28 -2.55
N MET A 218 22.75 21.00 -3.64
CA MET A 218 22.53 20.56 -5.02
C MET A 218 23.75 19.83 -5.61
N LYS A 219 24.62 19.26 -4.76
CA LYS A 219 25.74 18.44 -5.20
C LYS A 219 25.23 17.19 -5.89
N LEU A 220 25.77 16.90 -7.08
CA LEU A 220 25.39 15.73 -7.87
C LEU A 220 25.62 14.45 -7.07
N PRO A 221 24.60 13.59 -6.92
CA PRO A 221 24.71 12.36 -6.19
C PRO A 221 25.44 11.28 -7.00
N VAL A 222 26.16 10.42 -6.31
CA VAL A 222 26.70 9.17 -6.82
C VAL A 222 25.86 8.03 -6.24
N GLY A 223 25.32 7.19 -7.11
CA GLY A 223 24.55 6.00 -6.75
C GLY A 223 24.91 4.84 -7.68
N SER A 224 24.30 3.70 -7.50
CA SER A 224 24.53 2.49 -8.32
C SER A 224 23.49 2.30 -9.41
N GLY A 225 22.49 3.18 -9.49
CA GLY A 225 21.30 3.02 -10.32
C GLY A 225 21.50 3.20 -11.82
N PRO A 226 20.44 2.89 -12.59
CA PRO A 226 20.47 2.90 -14.07
C PRO A 226 20.51 4.31 -14.68
N TYR A 227 20.30 5.35 -13.89
CA TYR A 227 20.39 6.74 -14.33
C TYR A 227 21.34 7.54 -13.45
N ILE A 228 21.89 8.59 -14.05
CA ILE A 228 22.68 9.65 -13.38
C ILE A 228 21.99 10.98 -13.58
N VAL A 229 22.15 11.89 -12.64
CA VAL A 229 21.69 13.28 -12.81
C VAL A 229 22.58 13.96 -13.82
N GLU A 230 22.00 14.51 -14.90
CA GLU A 230 22.73 15.21 -15.95
C GLU A 230 22.71 16.72 -15.79
N THR A 231 21.50 17.28 -15.69
CA THR A 231 21.31 18.73 -15.53
C THR A 231 20.32 19.05 -14.45
N ILE A 232 20.49 20.19 -13.81
CA ILE A 232 19.64 20.69 -12.75
C ILE A 232 19.39 22.18 -12.99
N GLU A 233 18.12 22.56 -13.00
CA GLU A 233 17.64 23.93 -12.82
C GLU A 233 16.90 23.96 -11.47
N PRO A 234 17.52 24.45 -10.37
CA PRO A 234 16.98 24.33 -9.03
C PRO A 234 15.52 24.78 -8.92
N GLY A 235 14.68 23.94 -8.33
CA GLY A 235 13.24 24.17 -8.17
C GLY A 235 12.39 24.14 -9.44
N ARG A 236 13.01 24.01 -10.62
CA ARG A 236 12.32 24.09 -11.90
C ARG A 236 12.41 22.80 -12.72
N ARG A 237 13.59 22.23 -12.87
CA ARG A 237 13.82 21.09 -13.76
C ARG A 237 14.98 20.22 -13.30
N ILE A 238 14.83 18.91 -13.47
CA ILE A 238 15.92 17.94 -13.35
C ILE A 238 15.86 16.97 -14.51
N THR A 239 17.02 16.68 -15.10
CA THR A 239 17.19 15.70 -16.17
C THR A 239 18.04 14.54 -15.66
N TYR A 240 17.53 13.34 -15.83
CA TYR A 240 18.28 12.10 -15.61
C TYR A 240 18.68 11.51 -16.96
N ARG A 241 19.96 11.17 -17.12
CA ARG A 241 20.47 10.44 -18.28
C ARG A 241 20.68 8.97 -17.93
N ARG A 242 20.27 8.11 -18.81
CA ARG A 242 20.55 6.67 -18.72
C ARG A 242 22.06 6.44 -18.64
N ASN A 243 22.50 5.70 -17.63
CA ASN A 243 23.90 5.38 -17.43
C ASN A 243 24.33 4.25 -18.39
N LYS A 244 25.12 4.60 -19.42
CA LYS A 244 25.62 3.63 -20.41
C LYS A 244 26.58 2.59 -19.80
N ASN A 245 27.19 2.91 -18.66
CA ASN A 245 28.11 2.05 -17.92
C ASN A 245 27.44 1.41 -16.69
N TYR A 246 26.10 1.37 -16.67
CA TYR A 246 25.36 0.76 -15.57
C TYR A 246 25.71 -0.72 -15.45
N TRP A 247 26.13 -1.14 -14.28
CA TRP A 247 26.59 -2.51 -14.00
C TRP A 247 25.53 -3.57 -14.28
N GLY A 248 24.24 -3.23 -14.08
CA GLY A 248 23.11 -4.13 -14.22
C GLY A 248 22.48 -4.19 -15.62
N LEU A 249 23.10 -3.63 -16.67
CA LEU A 249 22.52 -3.55 -18.03
C LEU A 249 22.08 -4.90 -18.59
N SER A 250 22.88 -5.95 -18.39
CA SER A 250 22.63 -7.30 -18.91
C SER A 250 21.81 -8.19 -17.97
N MET A 251 21.51 -7.70 -16.75
CA MET A 251 20.86 -8.48 -15.72
C MET A 251 19.37 -8.73 -16.04
N PRO A 252 18.80 -9.90 -15.67
CA PRO A 252 17.41 -10.27 -15.96
C PRO A 252 16.39 -9.25 -15.44
N PHE A 253 16.63 -8.68 -14.24
CA PHE A 253 15.74 -7.68 -13.64
C PHE A 253 15.69 -6.36 -14.41
N ASN A 254 16.68 -6.08 -15.27
CA ASN A 254 16.77 -4.85 -16.06
C ASN A 254 16.29 -5.00 -17.50
N LYS A 255 16.16 -6.24 -18.01
CA LYS A 255 15.80 -6.50 -19.40
C LYS A 255 14.41 -5.97 -19.73
N GLY A 256 14.33 -5.05 -20.72
CA GLY A 256 13.08 -4.37 -21.11
C GLY A 256 12.65 -3.27 -20.14
N ARG A 257 13.57 -2.79 -19.29
CA ARG A 257 13.37 -1.67 -18.37
C ARG A 257 14.43 -0.59 -18.61
N HIS A 258 14.16 0.60 -18.11
CA HIS A 258 15.05 1.76 -18.23
C HIS A 258 15.46 2.05 -19.67
N ASN A 259 14.45 2.04 -20.57
CA ASN A 259 14.67 2.14 -22.03
C ASN A 259 14.89 3.58 -22.51
N ILE A 260 14.42 4.58 -21.76
CA ILE A 260 14.44 5.98 -22.13
C ILE A 260 15.82 6.56 -21.85
N GLU A 261 16.41 7.27 -22.82
CA GLU A 261 17.75 7.87 -22.68
C GLU A 261 17.75 9.08 -21.75
N LEU A 262 16.72 9.96 -21.84
CA LEU A 262 16.58 11.17 -21.04
C LEU A 262 15.21 11.20 -20.35
N LEU A 263 15.22 11.28 -19.03
CA LEU A 263 14.02 11.51 -18.23
C LEU A 263 14.06 12.93 -17.69
N ASP A 264 13.16 13.78 -18.17
CA ASP A 264 13.00 15.15 -17.72
C ASP A 264 11.82 15.26 -16.74
N TYR A 265 12.04 15.94 -15.62
CA TYR A 265 10.98 16.33 -14.69
C TYR A 265 10.93 17.84 -14.63
N GLU A 266 9.83 18.41 -15.13
CA GLU A 266 9.59 19.85 -15.14
C GLU A 266 8.57 20.20 -14.05
N TYR A 267 8.91 21.17 -13.20
CA TYR A 267 8.14 21.54 -12.04
C TYR A 267 7.24 22.73 -12.33
N PHE A 268 5.98 22.59 -11.98
CA PHE A 268 4.94 23.60 -12.17
C PHE A 268 4.38 24.05 -10.82
N ARG A 269 3.89 25.28 -10.78
CA ARG A 269 3.25 25.82 -9.59
C ARG A 269 1.92 25.13 -9.27
N ASP A 270 1.16 24.73 -10.29
CA ASP A 270 -0.17 24.16 -10.16
C ASP A 270 -0.49 23.21 -11.33
N GLU A 271 -1.50 22.34 -11.11
CA GLU A 271 -1.92 21.34 -12.09
C GLU A 271 -2.47 21.93 -13.39
N ASN A 272 -3.10 23.14 -13.36
CA ASN A 272 -3.67 23.72 -14.57
C ASN A 272 -2.56 24.16 -15.52
N SER A 273 -1.53 24.84 -14.98
CA SER A 273 -0.35 25.23 -15.76
C SER A 273 0.37 24.02 -16.35
N ALA A 274 0.51 22.94 -15.57
CA ALA A 274 1.12 21.70 -16.04
C ALA A 274 0.27 21.01 -17.13
N PHE A 275 -1.05 21.02 -16.98
CA PHE A 275 -1.94 20.44 -17.99
C PHE A 275 -1.96 21.25 -19.30
N GLU A 276 -1.88 22.59 -19.25
CA GLU A 276 -1.70 23.41 -20.45
C GLU A 276 -0.37 23.11 -21.16
N ALA A 277 0.73 22.89 -20.40
CA ALA A 277 2.01 22.46 -20.96
C ALA A 277 1.91 21.07 -21.63
N PHE A 278 1.16 20.13 -21.03
CA PHE A 278 0.89 18.83 -21.64
C PHE A 278 0.11 18.98 -22.96
N LYS A 279 -0.93 19.82 -23.01
CA LYS A 279 -1.69 20.11 -24.24
C LYS A 279 -0.84 20.71 -25.34
N ALA A 280 0.15 21.52 -24.96
CA ALA A 280 1.09 22.17 -25.89
C ALA A 280 2.22 21.24 -26.38
N GLY A 281 2.33 19.99 -25.87
CA GLY A 281 3.38 19.04 -26.23
C GLY A 281 4.71 19.27 -25.54
N LEU A 282 4.74 20.05 -24.46
CA LEU A 282 5.94 20.26 -23.64
C LEU A 282 6.13 19.13 -22.63
N ILE A 283 5.06 18.42 -22.31
CA ILE A 283 5.01 17.26 -21.41
C ILE A 283 4.48 16.07 -22.19
N ASP A 284 5.16 14.94 -22.13
CA ASP A 284 4.83 13.74 -22.91
C ASP A 284 3.81 12.81 -22.23
N LEU A 285 3.78 12.85 -20.89
CA LEU A 285 2.98 11.95 -20.06
C LEU A 285 2.24 12.74 -18.97
N TRP A 286 0.93 12.62 -18.93
CA TRP A 286 0.06 13.15 -17.89
C TRP A 286 -0.64 12.03 -17.12
N ARG A 287 -0.47 12.00 -15.80
CA ARG A 287 -1.26 11.15 -14.91
C ARG A 287 -2.49 11.93 -14.46
N GLU A 288 -3.66 11.52 -14.93
CA GLU A 288 -4.90 12.21 -14.61
C GLU A 288 -5.49 11.76 -13.26
N THR A 289 -5.90 12.72 -12.45
CA THR A 289 -6.54 12.49 -11.15
C THR A 289 -7.89 13.19 -11.03
N ASP A 290 -8.23 14.11 -11.93
CA ASP A 290 -9.51 14.81 -11.97
C ASP A 290 -10.51 14.07 -12.88
N PRO A 291 -11.58 13.45 -12.30
CA PRO A 291 -12.60 12.76 -13.08
C PRO A 291 -13.32 13.63 -14.11
N LYS A 292 -13.57 14.90 -13.78
CA LYS A 292 -14.23 15.84 -14.69
C LYS A 292 -13.32 16.13 -15.88
N ARG A 293 -12.05 16.45 -15.63
CA ARG A 293 -11.07 16.68 -16.69
C ARG A 293 -10.89 15.43 -17.55
N TRP A 294 -10.84 14.22 -16.94
CA TRP A 294 -10.79 12.97 -17.69
C TRP A 294 -11.95 12.80 -18.67
N GLN A 295 -13.17 13.14 -18.26
CA GLN A 295 -14.36 13.01 -19.11
C GLN A 295 -14.50 14.10 -20.16
N THR A 296 -14.21 15.36 -19.81
CA THR A 296 -14.56 16.51 -20.64
C THR A 296 -13.37 17.43 -21.02
N GLY A 297 -12.21 17.27 -20.38
CA GLY A 297 -11.07 18.18 -20.54
C GLY A 297 -10.18 17.90 -21.75
N TYR A 298 -10.41 16.78 -22.46
CA TYR A 298 -9.59 16.34 -23.59
C TYR A 298 -10.20 16.71 -24.97
N ASP A 299 -11.02 17.76 -25.01
CA ASP A 299 -11.58 18.27 -26.26
C ASP A 299 -10.72 19.42 -26.83
N PHE A 300 -9.52 19.10 -27.32
CA PHE A 300 -8.58 20.01 -27.97
C PHE A 300 -7.89 19.34 -29.17
N PRO A 301 -7.26 20.10 -30.09
CA PRO A 301 -6.79 19.56 -31.38
C PRO A 301 -5.95 18.29 -31.28
N ALA A 302 -4.90 18.28 -30.45
CA ALA A 302 -4.00 17.12 -30.33
C ALA A 302 -4.68 15.85 -29.80
N ALA A 303 -5.74 15.99 -29.00
CA ALA A 303 -6.53 14.83 -28.54
C ALA A 303 -7.55 14.36 -29.59
N ARG A 304 -8.12 15.29 -30.36
CA ARG A 304 -9.10 14.97 -31.42
C ARG A 304 -8.45 14.32 -32.64
N ASP A 305 -7.22 14.72 -32.98
CA ASP A 305 -6.48 14.16 -34.12
C ASP A 305 -5.65 12.90 -33.77
N GLY A 306 -5.77 12.42 -32.53
CA GLY A 306 -5.14 11.17 -32.09
C GLY A 306 -3.67 11.26 -31.70
N ARG A 307 -3.06 12.46 -31.68
CA ARG A 307 -1.69 12.63 -31.17
C ARG A 307 -1.60 12.43 -29.67
N ILE A 308 -2.69 12.61 -28.93
CA ILE A 308 -2.79 12.25 -27.50
C ILE A 308 -3.73 11.08 -27.35
N ILE A 309 -3.26 10.07 -26.63
CA ILE A 309 -3.98 8.81 -26.38
C ILE A 309 -4.29 8.70 -24.89
N LYS A 310 -5.58 8.56 -24.58
CA LYS A 310 -6.04 8.26 -23.21
C LYS A 310 -5.90 6.76 -22.93
N LYS A 311 -5.33 6.39 -21.80
CA LYS A 311 -5.11 5.01 -21.38
C LYS A 311 -5.63 4.77 -19.98
N GLU A 312 -6.42 3.72 -19.81
CA GLU A 312 -6.88 3.23 -18.51
C GLU A 312 -6.14 1.96 -18.16
N ILE A 313 -5.26 2.04 -17.17
CA ILE A 313 -4.40 0.93 -16.75
C ILE A 313 -4.98 0.32 -15.49
N LYS A 314 -5.48 -0.91 -15.60
CA LYS A 314 -5.99 -1.66 -14.45
C LYS A 314 -4.88 -1.99 -13.48
N THR A 315 -5.22 -2.03 -12.20
CA THR A 315 -4.33 -2.45 -11.13
C THR A 315 -5.03 -3.51 -10.28
N GLY A 316 -4.27 -4.34 -9.60
CA GLY A 316 -4.78 -5.32 -8.63
C GLY A 316 -4.45 -4.94 -7.19
N ILE A 317 -3.96 -3.72 -6.95
CA ILE A 317 -3.72 -3.22 -5.59
C ILE A 317 -5.03 -2.80 -4.94
N PRO A 318 -5.19 -3.00 -3.63
CA PRO A 318 -6.37 -2.52 -2.95
C PRO A 318 -6.51 -1.00 -3.07
N SER A 319 -7.69 -0.53 -3.43
CA SER A 319 -7.99 0.92 -3.47
C SER A 319 -8.11 1.55 -2.08
N GLY A 320 -8.11 0.72 -1.02
CA GLY A 320 -8.44 1.16 0.33
C GLY A 320 -9.93 1.47 0.49
N LEU A 321 -10.28 2.14 1.60
CA LEU A 321 -11.65 2.53 1.86
C LEU A 321 -11.75 3.99 2.29
N ARG A 322 -12.39 4.81 1.45
CA ARG A 322 -12.86 6.16 1.79
C ARG A 322 -14.33 6.10 2.17
N GLY A 323 -14.72 6.74 3.27
CA GLY A 323 -16.11 6.73 3.69
C GLY A 323 -16.45 7.68 4.82
N PHE A 324 -17.77 7.80 5.10
CA PHE A 324 -18.25 8.45 6.31
C PHE A 324 -18.12 7.47 7.47
N VAL A 325 -17.33 7.82 8.46
CA VAL A 325 -16.95 6.97 9.60
C VAL A 325 -17.83 7.30 10.79
N PHE A 326 -18.55 6.33 11.32
CA PHE A 326 -19.32 6.46 12.55
C PHE A 326 -18.42 6.32 13.78
N ASN A 327 -18.47 7.27 14.69
CA ASN A 327 -17.87 7.09 16.02
C ASN A 327 -18.80 6.28 16.92
N THR A 328 -18.60 4.98 17.03
CA THR A 328 -19.47 4.10 17.83
C THR A 328 -19.37 4.33 19.35
N ARG A 329 -18.47 5.20 19.81
CA ARG A 329 -18.45 5.67 21.21
C ARG A 329 -19.65 6.57 21.50
N LYS A 330 -20.18 7.24 20.46
CA LYS A 330 -21.36 8.12 20.55
C LYS A 330 -22.66 7.30 20.57
N LYS A 331 -23.62 7.74 21.37
CA LYS A 331 -24.87 6.99 21.70
C LYS A 331 -25.64 6.52 20.46
N PRO A 332 -25.93 7.33 19.42
CA PRO A 332 -26.72 6.87 18.29
C PRO A 332 -26.03 5.75 17.50
N PHE A 333 -24.70 5.80 17.40
CA PHE A 333 -23.92 4.91 16.56
C PHE A 333 -23.50 3.59 17.24
N LYS A 334 -23.84 3.37 18.51
CA LYS A 334 -23.66 2.08 19.17
C LYS A 334 -24.55 0.99 18.54
N ASP A 335 -25.74 1.38 18.10
CA ASP A 335 -26.68 0.46 17.46
C ASP A 335 -26.32 0.25 15.97
N ILE A 336 -26.05 -1.00 15.63
CA ILE A 336 -25.73 -1.39 14.25
C ILE A 336 -26.89 -1.12 13.28
N GLN A 337 -28.15 -1.22 13.74
CA GLN A 337 -29.32 -0.96 12.89
C GLN A 337 -29.39 0.51 12.49
N VAL A 338 -29.03 1.43 13.40
CA VAL A 338 -28.91 2.85 13.10
C VAL A 338 -27.83 3.06 12.03
N ARG A 339 -26.62 2.51 12.23
CA ARG A 339 -25.54 2.63 11.22
C ARG A 339 -25.95 2.08 9.86
N ARG A 340 -26.62 0.92 9.85
CA ARG A 340 -27.13 0.30 8.63
C ARG A 340 -28.17 1.18 7.95
N ALA A 341 -29.12 1.71 8.69
CA ALA A 341 -30.14 2.61 8.16
C ALA A 341 -29.54 3.85 7.50
N LEU A 342 -28.58 4.51 8.19
CA LEU A 342 -27.89 5.69 7.66
C LEU A 342 -27.08 5.34 6.41
N SER A 343 -26.40 4.18 6.39
CA SER A 343 -25.62 3.71 5.23
C SER A 343 -26.50 3.50 3.97
N LEU A 344 -27.72 2.99 4.15
CA LEU A 344 -28.66 2.77 3.05
C LEU A 344 -29.07 4.06 2.34
N VAL A 345 -29.14 5.17 3.07
CA VAL A 345 -29.65 6.45 2.53
C VAL A 345 -28.68 7.11 1.54
N LEU A 346 -27.39 6.75 1.58
CA LEU A 346 -26.43 7.30 0.64
C LEU A 346 -26.70 6.78 -0.79
N ASN A 347 -27.19 7.63 -1.65
CA ASN A 347 -27.40 7.33 -3.07
C ASN A 347 -26.12 7.65 -3.86
N PHE A 348 -25.26 6.63 -4.00
CA PHE A 348 -23.99 6.78 -4.71
C PHE A 348 -24.19 7.06 -6.20
N ASP A 349 -25.14 6.40 -6.86
CA ASP A 349 -25.31 6.51 -8.32
C ASP A 349 -25.66 7.96 -8.71
N TRP A 350 -26.52 8.61 -7.92
CA TRP A 350 -26.82 10.02 -8.12
C TRP A 350 -25.59 10.92 -7.84
N ILE A 351 -24.85 10.65 -6.76
CA ILE A 351 -23.61 11.40 -6.41
C ILE A 351 -22.61 11.25 -7.54
N ASN A 352 -22.35 10.02 -8.00
CA ASN A 352 -21.36 9.71 -9.03
C ASN A 352 -21.70 10.41 -10.35
N LYS A 353 -22.96 10.34 -10.78
CA LYS A 353 -23.42 11.01 -11.99
C LYS A 353 -23.36 12.53 -11.87
N SER A 354 -23.87 13.09 -10.76
CA SER A 354 -24.06 14.54 -10.63
C SER A 354 -22.80 15.30 -10.25
N LEU A 355 -21.91 14.70 -9.46
CA LEU A 355 -20.69 15.35 -8.97
C LEU A 355 -19.42 14.91 -9.69
N PHE A 356 -19.40 13.69 -10.24
CA PHE A 356 -18.18 13.04 -10.75
C PHE A 356 -18.32 12.50 -12.18
N SER A 357 -19.37 12.87 -12.89
CA SER A 357 -19.61 12.49 -14.29
C SER A 357 -19.57 10.97 -14.54
N GLY A 358 -19.92 10.16 -13.53
CA GLY A 358 -19.93 8.70 -13.62
C GLY A 358 -18.57 8.00 -13.51
N ALA A 359 -17.51 8.71 -13.12
CA ALA A 359 -16.15 8.24 -13.22
C ALA A 359 -15.74 7.19 -12.17
N TYR A 360 -16.42 7.13 -11.03
CA TYR A 360 -16.08 6.26 -9.91
C TYR A 360 -16.90 4.98 -9.86
N GLN A 361 -16.39 3.99 -9.15
CA GLN A 361 -17.12 2.80 -8.73
C GLN A 361 -17.40 2.83 -7.24
N ARG A 362 -18.52 2.23 -6.80
CA ARG A 362 -18.85 2.07 -5.39
C ARG A 362 -17.83 1.17 -4.73
N THR A 363 -17.35 1.58 -3.55
CA THR A 363 -16.49 0.72 -2.73
C THR A 363 -17.35 -0.21 -1.87
N GLU A 364 -17.05 -1.50 -1.88
CA GLU A 364 -17.80 -2.54 -1.16
C GLU A 364 -16.90 -3.46 -0.33
N SER A 365 -15.63 -3.07 -0.16
CA SER A 365 -14.62 -3.84 0.59
C SER A 365 -13.51 -2.90 1.08
N TYR A 366 -12.92 -3.20 2.23
CA TYR A 366 -11.71 -2.53 2.71
C TYR A 366 -10.48 -2.84 1.84
N PHE A 367 -10.55 -3.95 1.11
CA PHE A 367 -9.51 -4.40 0.17
C PHE A 367 -10.00 -4.40 -1.28
N GLN A 368 -10.92 -3.51 -1.59
CA GLN A 368 -11.53 -3.37 -2.92
C GLN A 368 -10.47 -3.38 -4.03
N ASN A 369 -10.78 -3.94 -5.19
CA ASN A 369 -9.90 -4.06 -6.35
C ASN A 369 -8.74 -5.05 -6.19
N SER A 370 -8.77 -5.93 -5.19
CA SER A 370 -7.72 -6.93 -4.99
C SER A 370 -8.29 -8.32 -4.63
N ASN A 371 -7.45 -9.33 -4.66
CA ASN A 371 -7.81 -10.68 -4.26
C ASN A 371 -8.03 -10.84 -2.74
N LEU A 372 -7.73 -9.81 -1.95
CA LEU A 372 -8.00 -9.76 -0.51
C LEU A 372 -9.45 -9.40 -0.19
N SER A 373 -10.18 -8.87 -1.17
CA SER A 373 -11.61 -8.53 -1.03
C SER A 373 -12.47 -9.78 -0.88
N ALA A 374 -13.46 -9.69 0.00
CA ALA A 374 -14.52 -10.71 0.14
C ALA A 374 -15.67 -10.53 -0.85
N GLN A 375 -15.67 -9.44 -1.63
CA GLN A 375 -16.74 -9.13 -2.59
C GLN A 375 -16.88 -10.21 -3.66
N GLY A 376 -18.11 -10.67 -3.91
CA GLY A 376 -18.43 -11.70 -4.89
C GLY A 376 -17.93 -13.11 -4.52
N GLN A 377 -17.45 -13.31 -3.29
CA GLN A 377 -16.91 -14.58 -2.82
C GLN A 377 -17.74 -15.16 -1.67
N SER A 378 -18.00 -16.45 -1.71
CA SER A 378 -18.56 -17.16 -0.55
C SER A 378 -17.47 -17.42 0.48
N ALA A 379 -17.83 -17.29 1.76
CA ALA A 379 -16.90 -17.58 2.84
C ALA A 379 -16.47 -19.06 2.83
N SER A 380 -15.16 -19.29 2.79
CA SER A 380 -14.58 -20.63 2.82
C SER A 380 -14.76 -21.29 4.20
N PRO A 381 -14.63 -22.63 4.30
CA PRO A 381 -14.64 -23.31 5.60
C PRO A 381 -13.57 -22.79 6.57
N THR A 382 -12.43 -22.36 6.06
CA THR A 382 -11.35 -21.77 6.87
C THR A 382 -11.70 -20.36 7.32
N GLU A 383 -12.30 -19.53 6.46
CA GLU A 383 -12.85 -18.22 6.87
C GLU A 383 -13.90 -18.40 7.99
N MET A 384 -14.80 -19.40 7.89
CA MET A 384 -15.83 -19.66 8.90
C MET A 384 -15.25 -19.99 10.28
N LYS A 385 -14.07 -20.61 10.36
CA LYS A 385 -13.37 -20.83 11.64
C LYS A 385 -12.94 -19.51 12.29
N ILE A 386 -12.41 -18.58 11.48
CA ILE A 386 -12.01 -17.24 11.95
C ILE A 386 -13.24 -16.43 12.36
N LEU A 387 -14.33 -16.53 11.59
CA LEU A 387 -15.60 -15.82 11.80
C LEU A 387 -16.44 -16.39 12.95
N ARG A 388 -16.01 -17.47 13.61
CA ARG A 388 -16.79 -18.16 14.67
C ARG A 388 -17.27 -17.17 15.73
N GLY A 389 -18.59 -17.18 15.97
CA GLY A 389 -19.26 -16.31 16.94
C GLY A 389 -19.58 -14.90 16.41
N ALA A 390 -19.27 -14.59 15.16
CA ALA A 390 -19.72 -13.37 14.52
C ALA A 390 -21.20 -13.48 14.10
N LYS A 391 -21.95 -12.40 14.32
CA LYS A 391 -23.36 -12.30 13.90
C LYS A 391 -23.44 -11.59 12.55
N LEU A 392 -22.97 -12.25 11.49
CA LEU A 392 -23.01 -11.69 10.12
C LEU A 392 -24.29 -12.15 9.39
N PRO A 393 -24.91 -11.27 8.59
CA PRO A 393 -25.97 -11.65 7.67
C PRO A 393 -25.50 -12.72 6.67
N ARG A 394 -26.43 -13.60 6.26
CA ARG A 394 -26.14 -14.69 5.31
C ARG A 394 -25.60 -14.16 3.98
N GLU A 395 -26.11 -13.03 3.52
CA GLU A 395 -25.70 -12.36 2.29
C GLU A 395 -24.22 -11.99 2.33
N ILE A 396 -23.73 -11.48 3.46
CA ILE A 396 -22.30 -11.13 3.64
C ILE A 396 -21.41 -12.39 3.62
N LEU A 397 -21.91 -13.51 4.16
CA LEU A 397 -21.18 -14.78 4.10
C LEU A 397 -21.15 -15.37 2.70
N GLN A 398 -22.18 -15.15 1.88
CA GLN A 398 -22.29 -15.70 0.53
C GLN A 398 -21.59 -14.84 -0.53
N ASN A 399 -21.68 -13.50 -0.43
CA ASN A 399 -21.27 -12.59 -1.50
C ASN A 399 -20.34 -11.44 -1.04
N GLY A 400 -19.96 -11.41 0.25
CA GLY A 400 -19.38 -10.21 0.82
C GLY A 400 -20.43 -9.11 1.02
N TYR A 401 -19.97 -7.90 1.31
CA TYR A 401 -20.88 -6.76 1.43
C TYR A 401 -21.31 -6.30 0.03
N VAL A 402 -22.59 -5.99 -0.11
CA VAL A 402 -23.16 -5.37 -1.29
C VAL A 402 -23.84 -4.09 -0.85
N ALA A 403 -23.48 -2.98 -1.44
CA ALA A 403 -24.10 -1.69 -1.18
C ALA A 403 -25.54 -1.67 -1.72
N SER A 404 -26.40 -0.84 -1.12
CA SER A 404 -27.73 -0.62 -1.67
C SER A 404 -27.65 -0.02 -3.07
N ALA A 405 -28.44 -0.54 -3.98
CA ALA A 405 -28.60 0.06 -5.30
C ALA A 405 -29.18 1.48 -5.15
N GLY A 406 -28.50 2.44 -5.74
CA GLY A 406 -28.99 3.80 -5.90
C GLY A 406 -29.95 3.92 -7.09
N ASP A 407 -30.38 5.12 -7.33
CA ASP A 407 -30.97 5.50 -8.60
C ASP A 407 -30.42 6.87 -9.08
N GLU A 408 -30.31 7.04 -10.37
CA GLU A 408 -29.76 8.28 -10.93
C GLU A 408 -30.68 9.52 -10.71
N LYS A 409 -31.91 9.30 -10.27
CA LYS A 409 -32.90 10.35 -9.98
C LYS A 409 -32.90 10.80 -8.52
N GLY A 410 -32.24 10.08 -7.64
CA GLY A 410 -32.11 10.43 -6.22
C GLY A 410 -33.35 10.13 -5.35
N HIS A 411 -34.29 9.34 -5.82
CA HIS A 411 -35.60 9.20 -5.18
C HIS A 411 -36.00 7.76 -4.80
N ASN A 412 -35.05 6.89 -4.47
CA ASN A 412 -35.38 5.49 -4.13
C ASN A 412 -36.25 5.41 -2.85
N ARG A 413 -37.58 5.40 -3.06
CA ARG A 413 -38.59 5.34 -1.98
C ARG A 413 -38.45 4.06 -1.15
N GLN A 414 -38.14 2.92 -1.78
CA GLN A 414 -38.02 1.65 -1.09
C GLN A 414 -36.83 1.64 -0.12
N VAL A 415 -35.68 2.17 -0.53
CA VAL A 415 -34.50 2.29 0.33
C VAL A 415 -34.79 3.18 1.54
N ARG A 416 -35.44 4.33 1.33
CA ARG A 416 -35.84 5.22 2.43
C ARG A 416 -36.79 4.52 3.40
N GLN A 417 -37.78 3.78 2.90
CA GLN A 417 -38.71 3.03 3.75
C GLN A 417 -37.96 1.97 4.56
N THR A 418 -37.05 1.22 3.94
CA THR A 418 -36.22 0.22 4.65
C THR A 418 -35.37 0.88 5.75
N ALA A 419 -34.78 2.05 5.47
CA ALA A 419 -34.02 2.79 6.48
C ALA A 419 -34.90 3.23 7.66
N LEU A 420 -36.10 3.74 7.39
CA LEU A 420 -37.07 4.13 8.43
C LEU A 420 -37.52 2.92 9.27
N ASP A 421 -37.73 1.75 8.66
CA ASP A 421 -38.10 0.53 9.36
C ASP A 421 -37.00 0.04 10.30
N LEU A 422 -35.73 0.15 9.89
CA LEU A 422 -34.58 -0.14 10.76
C LEU A 422 -34.51 0.83 11.95
N LEU A 423 -34.69 2.14 11.71
CA LEU A 423 -34.71 3.16 12.76
C LEU A 423 -35.88 2.97 13.71
N LYS A 424 -37.05 2.57 13.20
CA LYS A 424 -38.21 2.22 14.03
C LYS A 424 -37.92 1.01 14.94
N LYS A 425 -37.22 -0.02 14.45
CA LYS A 425 -36.78 -1.16 15.27
C LYS A 425 -35.79 -0.75 16.35
N SER A 426 -34.97 0.27 16.10
CA SER A 426 -34.04 0.89 17.06
C SER A 426 -34.71 1.89 18.02
N GLY A 427 -36.06 1.99 18.00
CA GLY A 427 -36.82 2.80 18.94
C GLY A 427 -37.03 4.25 18.50
N TYR A 428 -36.73 4.63 17.27
CA TYR A 428 -36.99 5.97 16.76
C TYR A 428 -38.38 6.07 16.12
N ALA A 429 -38.96 7.25 16.17
CA ALA A 429 -40.20 7.61 15.46
C ALA A 429 -40.12 9.04 14.95
N ILE A 430 -40.90 9.36 13.92
CA ILE A 430 -41.03 10.74 13.45
C ILE A 430 -41.95 11.50 14.40
N VAL A 431 -41.43 12.59 14.98
CA VAL A 431 -42.14 13.55 15.82
C VAL A 431 -41.87 14.94 15.25
N ASP A 432 -42.88 15.66 14.87
CA ASP A 432 -42.79 17.01 14.29
C ASP A 432 -41.78 17.09 13.12
N GLY A 433 -41.82 16.07 12.23
CA GLY A 433 -40.95 15.98 11.05
C GLY A 433 -39.50 15.54 11.34
N ARG A 434 -39.14 15.20 12.59
CA ARG A 434 -37.81 14.77 13.00
C ARG A 434 -37.86 13.37 13.62
N LEU A 435 -36.79 12.60 13.42
CA LEU A 435 -36.64 11.32 14.12
C LEU A 435 -36.19 11.55 15.55
N ALA A 436 -37.00 11.11 16.51
CA ALA A 436 -36.70 11.15 17.94
C ALA A 436 -36.82 9.75 18.56
N HIS A 437 -36.00 9.47 19.56
CA HIS A 437 -36.02 8.20 20.26
C HIS A 437 -37.20 8.15 21.23
N LYS A 438 -38.10 7.18 21.10
CA LYS A 438 -39.39 7.11 21.83
C LYS A 438 -39.30 7.16 23.34
N ARG A 439 -38.22 6.63 23.94
CA ARG A 439 -38.04 6.61 25.39
C ARG A 439 -37.43 7.90 25.95
N SER A 440 -36.40 8.44 25.29
CA SER A 440 -35.65 9.58 25.80
C SER A 440 -36.09 10.91 25.21
N GLY A 441 -36.81 10.92 24.09
CA GLY A 441 -37.15 12.13 23.34
C GLY A 441 -35.99 12.71 22.55
N ASP A 442 -34.78 12.13 22.67
CA ASP A 442 -33.60 12.65 21.97
C ASP A 442 -33.76 12.58 20.47
N ALA A 443 -33.54 13.69 19.78
CA ALA A 443 -33.52 13.71 18.33
C ALA A 443 -32.32 12.92 17.78
N LEU A 444 -32.49 12.26 16.64
CA LEU A 444 -31.38 11.65 15.91
C LEU A 444 -30.63 12.74 15.15
N GLU A 445 -29.72 13.37 15.86
CA GLU A 445 -28.86 14.43 15.31
C GLU A 445 -27.39 14.18 15.60
N PHE A 446 -26.52 14.65 14.70
CA PHE A 446 -25.07 14.51 14.81
C PHE A 446 -24.33 15.48 13.88
N GLU A 447 -23.04 15.67 14.16
CA GLU A 447 -22.13 16.50 13.37
C GLU A 447 -21.31 15.63 12.38
N ILE A 448 -21.18 16.11 11.15
CA ILE A 448 -20.21 15.58 10.17
C ILE A 448 -19.06 16.57 10.09
N LEU A 449 -17.91 16.20 10.63
CA LEU A 449 -16.72 17.04 10.67
C LEU A 449 -15.89 16.86 9.41
N VAL A 450 -15.51 17.94 8.75
CA VAL A 450 -14.75 17.96 7.49
C VAL A 450 -13.69 19.04 7.47
N GLN A 451 -12.61 18.85 6.65
CA GLN A 451 -11.49 19.80 6.55
C GLN A 451 -11.21 20.29 5.13
N THR A 452 -11.84 19.69 4.10
CA THR A 452 -11.66 20.11 2.71
C THR A 452 -12.99 20.56 2.12
N ARG A 453 -12.92 21.43 1.10
CA ARG A 453 -14.14 21.90 0.40
C ARG A 453 -14.80 20.78 -0.40
N GLU A 454 -14.03 19.81 -0.87
CA GLU A 454 -14.57 18.62 -1.52
C GLU A 454 -15.39 17.77 -0.55
N ASP A 455 -14.82 17.48 0.64
CA ASP A 455 -15.52 16.72 1.68
C ASP A 455 -16.75 17.46 2.19
N GLU A 456 -16.69 18.80 2.33
CA GLU A 456 -17.84 19.62 2.72
C GLU A 456 -18.98 19.49 1.74
N ARG A 457 -18.72 19.59 0.43
CA ARG A 457 -19.74 19.45 -0.63
C ARG A 457 -20.38 18.06 -0.58
N LEU A 458 -19.57 17.03 -0.40
CA LEU A 458 -20.04 15.65 -0.30
C LEU A 458 -20.88 15.44 0.97
N ALA A 459 -20.43 15.96 2.12
CA ALA A 459 -21.13 15.87 3.41
C ALA A 459 -22.46 16.62 3.38
N LEU A 460 -22.52 17.82 2.78
CA LEU A 460 -23.76 18.57 2.58
C LEU A 460 -24.76 17.82 1.70
N THR A 461 -24.26 17.10 0.69
CA THR A 461 -25.11 16.26 -0.17
C THR A 461 -25.68 15.08 0.62
N TYR A 462 -24.86 14.38 1.40
CA TYR A 462 -25.31 13.28 2.26
C TYR A 462 -26.26 13.78 3.38
N SER A 463 -25.97 14.92 4.01
CA SER A 463 -26.85 15.56 5.00
C SER A 463 -28.26 15.79 4.44
N ARG A 464 -28.38 16.30 3.20
CA ARG A 464 -29.70 16.49 2.55
C ARG A 464 -30.45 15.15 2.37
N MET A 465 -29.73 14.08 2.01
CA MET A 465 -30.33 12.75 1.90
C MET A 465 -30.84 12.25 3.26
N LEU A 466 -30.05 12.43 4.33
CA LEU A 466 -30.41 12.08 5.70
C LEU A 466 -31.62 12.90 6.21
N ASN A 467 -31.65 14.20 5.93
CA ASN A 467 -32.76 15.06 6.28
C ASN A 467 -34.08 14.62 5.63
N SER A 468 -34.04 13.99 4.44
CA SER A 468 -35.23 13.47 3.75
C SER A 468 -35.95 12.33 4.49
N ILE A 469 -35.29 11.74 5.51
CA ILE A 469 -35.86 10.73 6.41
C ILE A 469 -35.98 11.21 7.86
N GLY A 470 -35.82 12.53 8.10
CA GLY A 470 -35.95 13.14 9.42
C GLY A 470 -34.70 13.06 10.32
N VAL A 471 -33.54 12.65 9.82
CA VAL A 471 -32.26 12.64 10.52
C VAL A 471 -31.55 13.98 10.33
N MET A 472 -31.13 14.62 11.43
CA MET A 472 -30.45 15.92 11.39
C MET A 472 -28.94 15.77 11.42
N ALA A 473 -28.27 15.82 10.25
CA ALA A 473 -26.84 15.82 10.14
C ALA A 473 -26.30 17.23 9.85
N LYS A 474 -25.52 17.81 10.77
CA LYS A 474 -24.94 19.15 10.62
C LYS A 474 -23.50 19.02 10.11
N VAL A 475 -23.18 19.70 9.01
CA VAL A 475 -21.83 19.71 8.48
C VAL A 475 -21.02 20.82 9.13
N ARG A 476 -19.84 20.48 9.65
CA ARG A 476 -18.91 21.43 10.26
C ARG A 476 -17.57 21.39 9.57
N TYR A 477 -17.24 22.48 8.90
CA TYR A 477 -15.92 22.71 8.33
C TYR A 477 -14.98 23.29 9.38
N VAL A 478 -13.77 22.74 9.48
CA VAL A 478 -12.69 23.23 10.36
C VAL A 478 -11.35 23.21 9.60
N ASP A 479 -10.37 23.97 10.09
CA ASP A 479 -9.00 23.90 9.55
C ASP A 479 -8.32 22.56 9.85
N ALA A 480 -7.21 22.28 9.15
CA ALA A 480 -6.50 21.02 9.24
C ALA A 480 -5.96 20.74 10.65
N THR A 481 -5.51 21.76 11.38
CA THR A 481 -4.96 21.60 12.74
C THR A 481 -6.07 21.21 13.71
N GLN A 482 -7.19 21.91 13.68
CA GLN A 482 -8.36 21.61 14.50
C GLN A 482 -8.93 20.22 14.17
N TYR A 483 -8.97 19.87 12.87
CA TYR A 483 -9.40 18.55 12.43
C TYR A 483 -8.53 17.45 13.02
N GLN A 484 -7.19 17.55 12.91
CA GLN A 484 -6.25 16.57 13.44
C GLN A 484 -6.35 16.44 14.98
N ASN A 485 -6.47 17.54 15.71
CA ASN A 485 -6.62 17.52 17.17
C ASN A 485 -7.89 16.77 17.59
N ARG A 486 -9.02 17.00 16.90
CA ARG A 486 -10.28 16.31 17.15
C ARG A 486 -10.22 14.83 16.76
N LEU A 487 -9.52 14.47 15.68
CA LEU A 487 -9.26 13.07 15.32
C LEU A 487 -8.48 12.34 16.40
N GLN A 488 -7.38 12.91 16.88
CA GLN A 488 -6.51 12.30 17.90
C GLN A 488 -7.23 12.04 19.22
N SER A 489 -8.18 12.89 19.58
CA SER A 489 -8.99 12.77 20.81
C SER A 489 -10.32 12.05 20.62
N PHE A 490 -10.66 11.62 19.38
CA PHE A 490 -11.95 11.05 19.00
C PHE A 490 -13.14 11.97 19.31
N ASP A 491 -12.93 13.29 19.29
CA ASP A 491 -13.96 14.31 19.53
C ASP A 491 -14.69 14.65 18.23
N PHE A 492 -15.48 13.71 17.74
CA PHE A 492 -16.37 13.86 16.59
C PHE A 492 -17.52 12.85 16.67
N ASP A 493 -18.59 13.10 15.95
CA ASP A 493 -19.66 12.14 15.75
C ASP A 493 -19.44 11.33 14.47
N MET A 494 -19.22 12.02 13.36
CA MET A 494 -18.92 11.44 12.05
C MET A 494 -17.83 12.24 11.35
N ILE A 495 -16.94 11.55 10.60
CA ILE A 495 -15.89 12.16 9.79
C ILE A 495 -15.88 11.53 8.39
N ILE A 496 -15.20 12.16 7.43
CA ILE A 496 -14.77 11.49 6.21
C ILE A 496 -13.30 11.10 6.39
N TYR A 497 -12.99 9.82 6.18
CA TYR A 497 -11.62 9.34 6.28
C TYR A 497 -11.29 8.34 5.18
N ASN A 498 -10.00 8.22 4.86
CA ASN A 498 -9.48 7.26 3.88
C ASN A 498 -8.40 6.40 4.52
N TRP A 499 -8.64 5.08 4.62
CA TRP A 499 -7.61 4.10 4.96
C TRP A 499 -7.00 3.54 3.68
N TYR A 500 -5.70 3.74 3.54
CA TYR A 500 -4.95 3.08 2.47
C TYR A 500 -4.76 1.62 2.83
N ALA A 501 -4.76 0.76 1.82
CA ALA A 501 -4.50 -0.65 1.97
C ALA A 501 -3.41 -1.11 1.00
N SER A 502 -2.67 -2.14 1.38
CA SER A 502 -1.63 -2.77 0.56
C SER A 502 -2.04 -4.20 0.19
N LEU A 503 -1.26 -4.84 -0.68
CA LEU A 503 -1.42 -6.28 -0.98
C LEU A 503 -0.90 -7.20 0.13
N SER A 504 -0.28 -6.62 1.15
CA SER A 504 0.19 -7.31 2.36
C SER A 504 -0.12 -6.46 3.59
N PRO A 505 -1.43 -6.29 3.95
CA PRO A 505 -1.78 -5.66 5.21
C PRO A 505 -1.17 -6.43 6.38
N GLY A 506 -0.59 -5.72 7.34
CA GLY A 506 0.17 -6.27 8.45
C GLY A 506 -0.24 -5.73 9.82
N ASN A 507 0.75 -5.37 10.63
CA ASN A 507 0.57 -4.92 12.02
C ASN A 507 -0.26 -3.64 12.14
N GLU A 508 -0.33 -2.80 11.09
CA GLU A 508 -1.16 -1.59 11.06
C GLU A 508 -2.66 -1.90 11.23
N GLN A 509 -3.10 -3.13 10.91
CA GLN A 509 -4.49 -3.52 11.07
C GLN A 509 -4.92 -3.52 12.55
N ALA A 510 -4.02 -3.88 13.47
CA ALA A 510 -4.28 -3.78 14.91
C ALA A 510 -4.46 -2.32 15.35
N PHE A 511 -3.70 -1.39 14.75
CA PHE A 511 -3.79 0.03 15.02
C PHE A 511 -5.04 0.69 14.41
N TYR A 512 -5.55 0.11 13.30
CA TYR A 512 -6.75 0.61 12.61
C TYR A 512 -8.05 0.04 13.19
N TRP A 513 -8.08 -1.23 13.60
CA TRP A 513 -9.32 -1.95 13.91
C TRP A 513 -9.29 -2.71 15.23
N GLY A 514 -8.12 -2.92 15.86
CA GLY A 514 -7.95 -3.71 17.07
C GLY A 514 -8.63 -3.09 18.28
N SER A 515 -9.18 -3.93 19.16
CA SER A 515 -9.89 -3.49 20.38
C SER A 515 -9.00 -2.66 21.30
N ALA A 516 -7.71 -2.97 21.42
CA ALA A 516 -6.76 -2.21 22.24
C ALA A 516 -6.57 -0.77 21.73
N ALA A 517 -6.64 -0.56 20.42
CA ALA A 517 -6.51 0.75 19.79
C ALA A 517 -7.77 1.62 19.93
N ALA A 518 -8.92 1.03 20.29
CA ALA A 518 -10.21 1.72 20.29
C ALA A 518 -10.23 2.99 21.18
N ASP A 519 -9.59 2.97 22.34
CA ASP A 519 -9.55 4.11 23.26
C ASP A 519 -8.15 4.77 23.35
N GLN A 520 -7.18 4.26 22.56
CA GLN A 520 -5.82 4.81 22.52
C GLN A 520 -5.81 6.10 21.71
N LYS A 521 -5.61 7.24 22.36
CA LYS A 521 -5.46 8.54 21.68
C LYS A 521 -4.39 8.49 20.60
N GLY A 522 -4.70 9.05 19.45
CA GLY A 522 -3.80 9.05 18.29
C GLY A 522 -3.83 7.77 17.46
N SER A 523 -4.54 6.72 17.89
CA SER A 523 -4.78 5.55 17.03
C SER A 523 -5.67 5.91 15.84
N ARG A 524 -5.71 5.03 14.85
CA ARG A 524 -6.60 5.19 13.69
C ARG A 524 -7.87 4.33 13.77
N ASN A 525 -8.15 3.76 14.95
CA ASN A 525 -9.44 3.11 15.19
C ASN A 525 -10.53 4.18 15.43
N TYR A 526 -10.75 5.02 14.42
CA TYR A 526 -11.71 6.11 14.47
C TYR A 526 -13.14 5.64 14.76
N PRO A 527 -13.58 4.48 14.21
CA PRO A 527 -14.90 3.95 14.52
C PRO A 527 -15.07 3.55 16.00
N GLY A 528 -13.99 3.25 16.74
CA GLY A 528 -14.04 2.73 18.09
C GLY A 528 -14.42 1.25 18.16
N ILE A 529 -13.92 0.45 17.23
CA ILE A 529 -14.22 -0.98 17.15
C ILE A 529 -13.64 -1.71 18.35
N LYS A 530 -14.50 -2.46 19.05
CA LYS A 530 -14.14 -3.41 20.13
C LYS A 530 -14.81 -4.73 19.82
N SER A 531 -14.10 -5.65 19.19
CA SER A 531 -14.65 -6.91 18.73
C SER A 531 -13.61 -8.02 18.79
N LYS A 532 -13.86 -9.03 19.63
CA LYS A 532 -13.01 -10.24 19.73
C LYS A 532 -12.88 -10.96 18.38
N GLN A 533 -13.88 -10.89 17.51
CA GLN A 533 -13.84 -11.51 16.19
C GLN A 533 -12.90 -10.74 15.25
N VAL A 534 -12.92 -9.41 15.31
CA VAL A 534 -11.99 -8.56 14.57
C VAL A 534 -10.56 -8.79 15.06
N ASP A 535 -10.34 -8.83 16.38
CA ASP A 535 -9.01 -9.09 16.96
C ASP A 535 -8.46 -10.45 16.49
N ARG A 536 -9.29 -11.50 16.50
CA ARG A 536 -8.92 -12.83 16.00
C ARG A 536 -8.57 -12.81 14.50
N ALA A 537 -9.33 -12.08 13.69
CA ALA A 537 -9.04 -11.99 12.26
C ALA A 537 -7.73 -11.24 12.00
N ILE A 538 -7.42 -10.19 12.77
CA ILE A 538 -6.14 -9.48 12.73
C ILE A 538 -4.99 -10.42 13.14
N GLU A 539 -5.16 -11.17 14.22
CA GLU A 539 -4.16 -12.14 14.67
C GLU A 539 -3.90 -13.21 13.59
N ALA A 540 -4.97 -13.81 13.03
CA ALA A 540 -4.84 -14.79 11.95
C ALA A 540 -4.12 -14.20 10.72
N LEU A 541 -4.37 -12.93 10.39
CA LEU A 541 -3.73 -12.22 9.27
C LEU A 541 -2.24 -12.00 9.53
N THR A 542 -1.88 -11.50 10.71
CA THR A 542 -0.47 -11.17 11.04
C THR A 542 0.39 -12.42 11.25
N GLN A 543 -0.21 -13.54 11.68
CA GLN A 543 0.49 -14.81 11.88
C GLN A 543 0.57 -15.67 10.61
N ALA A 544 -0.17 -15.34 9.56
CA ALA A 544 -0.21 -16.12 8.32
C ALA A 544 1.17 -16.19 7.65
N ARG A 545 1.62 -17.40 7.36
CA ARG A 545 2.88 -17.64 6.62
C ARG A 545 2.63 -17.94 5.14
N LYS A 546 1.56 -18.69 4.83
CA LYS A 546 1.15 -19.03 3.47
C LYS A 546 0.23 -17.94 2.91
N ARG A 547 0.34 -17.70 1.61
CA ARG A 547 -0.51 -16.70 0.92
C ARG A 547 -2.00 -17.04 1.03
N GLU A 548 -2.38 -18.31 0.97
CA GLU A 548 -3.78 -18.76 1.08
C GLU A 548 -4.39 -18.44 2.45
N ASP A 549 -3.64 -18.71 3.53
CA ASP A 549 -4.08 -18.40 4.90
C ASP A 549 -4.22 -16.89 5.10
N PHE A 550 -3.28 -16.13 4.54
CA PHE A 550 -3.29 -14.68 4.59
C PHE A 550 -4.52 -14.10 3.86
N VAL A 551 -4.80 -14.54 2.64
CA VAL A 551 -5.98 -14.12 1.87
C VAL A 551 -7.26 -14.48 2.60
N THR A 552 -7.31 -15.69 3.18
CA THR A 552 -8.45 -16.16 3.99
C THR A 552 -8.69 -15.25 5.20
N ALA A 553 -7.64 -14.90 5.95
CA ALA A 553 -7.74 -14.02 7.10
C ALA A 553 -8.14 -12.59 6.71
N ALA A 554 -7.59 -12.05 5.60
CA ALA A 554 -7.95 -10.74 5.07
C ALA A 554 -9.43 -10.67 4.67
N ARG A 555 -9.97 -11.71 3.99
CA ARG A 555 -11.39 -11.79 3.63
C ARG A 555 -12.30 -11.91 4.85
N ALA A 556 -11.88 -12.68 5.86
CA ALA A 556 -12.61 -12.76 7.12
C ALA A 556 -12.68 -11.40 7.82
N LEU A 557 -11.55 -10.66 7.87
CA LEU A 557 -11.49 -9.31 8.42
C LEU A 557 -12.38 -8.35 7.62
N ASP A 558 -12.34 -8.39 6.30
CA ASP A 558 -13.18 -7.57 5.41
C ASP A 558 -14.68 -7.78 5.69
N ARG A 559 -15.14 -9.05 5.80
CA ARG A 559 -16.53 -9.37 6.13
C ARG A 559 -16.95 -8.82 7.49
N LEU A 560 -16.08 -8.92 8.49
CA LEU A 560 -16.36 -8.40 9.84
C LEU A 560 -16.48 -6.88 9.85
N LEU A 561 -15.55 -6.20 9.18
CA LEU A 561 -15.54 -4.74 9.13
C LEU A 561 -16.72 -4.21 8.32
N MET A 562 -16.99 -4.75 7.14
CA MET A 562 -18.12 -4.35 6.30
C MET A 562 -19.45 -4.71 6.95
N GLY A 563 -19.57 -5.92 7.52
CA GLY A 563 -20.78 -6.37 8.21
C GLY A 563 -21.07 -5.61 9.50
N GLY A 564 -20.05 -4.98 10.09
CA GLY A 564 -20.19 -4.09 11.25
C GLY A 564 -20.78 -2.72 10.92
N HIS A 565 -20.88 -2.35 9.66
CA HIS A 565 -21.36 -1.03 9.19
C HIS A 565 -20.70 0.15 9.93
N TYR A 566 -19.40 0.07 10.16
CA TYR A 566 -18.65 1.13 10.86
C TYR A 566 -18.42 2.36 9.98
N VAL A 567 -18.52 2.18 8.68
CA VAL A 567 -18.29 3.20 7.66
C VAL A 567 -19.42 3.13 6.62
N VAL A 568 -19.86 4.28 6.13
CA VAL A 568 -20.63 4.37 4.88
C VAL A 568 -19.61 4.46 3.75
N PRO A 569 -19.36 3.37 2.99
CA PRO A 569 -18.35 3.38 1.96
C PRO A 569 -18.70 4.37 0.86
N LEU A 570 -17.70 5.04 0.31
CA LEU A 570 -17.86 5.96 -0.80
C LEU A 570 -17.49 5.30 -2.12
N TYR A 571 -16.39 5.68 -2.70
CA TYR A 571 -16.02 5.31 -4.06
C TYR A 571 -14.50 5.18 -4.22
N HIS A 572 -14.11 4.57 -5.33
CA HIS A 572 -12.73 4.43 -5.76
C HIS A 572 -12.62 4.53 -7.29
N LEU A 573 -11.41 4.79 -7.76
CA LEU A 573 -11.06 4.64 -9.17
C LEU A 573 -10.63 3.20 -9.43
N PRO A 574 -11.21 2.49 -10.42
CA PRO A 574 -10.86 1.09 -10.70
C PRO A 574 -9.56 0.94 -11.48
N SER A 575 -9.03 2.03 -12.03
CA SER A 575 -7.86 2.07 -12.91
C SER A 575 -7.03 3.34 -12.67
N GLN A 576 -5.79 3.30 -13.12
CA GLN A 576 -4.95 4.50 -13.24
C GLN A 576 -5.20 5.12 -14.62
N TRP A 577 -5.38 6.44 -14.66
CA TRP A 577 -5.61 7.17 -15.89
C TRP A 577 -4.37 7.90 -16.35
N PHE A 578 -4.00 7.66 -17.59
CA PHE A 578 -2.89 8.33 -18.25
C PHE A 578 -3.34 8.91 -19.59
N ALA A 579 -2.86 10.10 -19.89
CA ALA A 579 -2.87 10.64 -21.23
C ALA A 579 -1.42 10.78 -21.69
N VAL A 580 -1.11 10.26 -22.87
CA VAL A 580 0.25 10.24 -23.40
C VAL A 580 0.27 10.74 -24.83
N TRP A 581 1.32 11.43 -25.21
CA TRP A 581 1.60 11.69 -26.61
C TRP A 581 1.92 10.39 -27.33
N SER A 582 1.51 10.24 -28.59
CA SER A 582 1.52 8.98 -29.35
C SER A 582 2.89 8.29 -29.43
N GLN A 583 3.98 9.05 -29.36
CA GLN A 583 5.35 8.50 -29.33
C GLN A 583 5.68 7.74 -28.03
N VAL A 584 4.88 7.90 -26.97
CA VAL A 584 5.09 7.19 -25.69
C VAL A 584 4.39 5.82 -25.75
N GLU A 585 5.17 4.78 -25.77
CA GLU A 585 4.68 3.39 -25.83
C GLU A 585 4.97 2.62 -24.53
N HIS A 586 4.18 1.58 -24.30
CA HIS A 586 4.34 0.69 -23.16
C HIS A 586 3.87 -0.73 -23.49
N SER A 587 4.30 -1.70 -22.70
CA SER A 587 3.77 -3.07 -22.79
C SER A 587 2.25 -3.08 -22.54
N TRP A 588 1.53 -3.87 -23.34
CA TRP A 588 0.11 -4.14 -23.14
C TRP A 588 -0.17 -5.01 -21.91
N ARG A 589 0.87 -5.65 -21.39
CA ARG A 589 0.78 -6.45 -20.17
C ARG A 589 0.95 -5.53 -18.95
N HIS A 590 -0.13 -5.36 -18.21
CA HIS A 590 -0.12 -4.55 -16.99
C HIS A 590 0.36 -5.39 -15.81
N ALA A 591 1.21 -4.80 -14.98
CA ALA A 591 1.61 -5.40 -13.72
C ALA A 591 0.47 -5.29 -12.67
N LEU A 592 0.55 -6.12 -11.64
CA LEU A 592 -0.37 -6.09 -10.50
C LEU A 592 -0.44 -4.68 -9.87
N TYR A 593 0.68 -3.96 -9.83
CA TYR A 593 0.77 -2.58 -9.33
C TYR A 593 0.42 -1.51 -10.38
N GLY A 594 -0.07 -1.90 -11.56
CA GLY A 594 -0.47 -0.99 -12.63
C GLY A 594 0.68 -0.53 -13.52
N ALA A 595 0.71 0.74 -13.89
CA ALA A 595 1.70 1.30 -14.80
C ALA A 595 3.13 1.19 -14.26
N GLN A 596 4.01 0.58 -15.05
CA GLN A 596 5.44 0.48 -14.77
C GLN A 596 6.20 1.36 -15.75
N ILE A 597 6.28 2.67 -15.45
CA ILE A 597 6.85 3.70 -16.37
C ILE A 597 8.31 3.40 -16.71
N ASP A 598 9.04 2.75 -15.83
CA ASP A 598 10.41 2.31 -16.07
C ASP A 598 10.57 1.24 -17.17
N SER A 599 9.45 0.60 -17.57
CA SER A 599 9.39 -0.34 -18.69
C SER A 599 8.88 0.29 -20.01
N TRP A 600 8.56 1.59 -20.00
CA TRP A 600 8.05 2.31 -21.18
C TRP A 600 9.20 2.73 -22.09
N TRP A 601 8.89 3.11 -23.34
CA TRP A 601 9.87 3.56 -24.33
C TRP A 601 9.29 4.64 -25.22
N ILE A 602 10.16 5.34 -25.95
CA ILE A 602 9.80 6.32 -26.96
C ILE A 602 9.95 5.68 -28.34
N ASN A 603 8.90 5.75 -29.14
CA ASN A 603 8.93 5.33 -30.54
C ASN A 603 9.07 6.59 -31.43
N PRO A 604 10.22 6.81 -32.08
CA PRO A 604 10.43 8.00 -32.88
C PRO A 604 9.64 8.01 -34.20
N GLN A 605 8.95 6.93 -34.54
CA GLN A 605 8.16 6.82 -35.78
C GLN A 605 6.69 7.26 -35.60
N ASN A 606 6.24 7.44 -34.38
CA ASN A 606 4.92 7.95 -34.00
C ASN A 606 5.05 9.42 -33.58
#